data_9271cfce89c602dbb91ad7d8b0b3cfe9
#
_entry.id   9271cfce89c602dbb91ad7d8b0b3cfe9
#
_cell.length_a   1.000
_cell.length_b   1.000
_cell.length_c   1.000
_cell.angle_alpha   90.00
_cell.angle_beta   90.00
_cell.angle_gamma   90.00
#
_symmetry.space_group_name_H-M   'P 1'
#
loop_
_entity.id
_entity.type
_entity.pdbx_description
1 polymer ?
#
loop_
_entity_poly.entity_id
_entity_poly.type
_entity_poly.pdbx_seq_one_letter_code
_entity_poly.pdbx_strand_id
1 'polypeptide(L)'
;MDSQSGDVITPERTVSAAAPPSAAPVARPAPSSVAAAPKPSGAIVESTPDPPVNKMRRHIVWASIAGFLITCFLMFLRFFLPRAIFEPSTVFKIGFPSDYALGVDTKWQQQYRIWVGKTSDRLFVIYARCTHLGCTPDWKASENKFKCPCHGSGYDSEGINFEGPAPRPMDRAHVEIDPEGQIVVDTNRLFRWPKGDRNEFEDKDRGAYLSV
;
A
#
# COMPACT_ATOMS: atom_id res chain seq x y z
N MET A 1 -6.73 -47.25 -38.86
CA MET A 1 -6.27 -46.46 -40.01
C MET A 1 -6.54 -45.03 -39.62
N ASP A 2 -5.69 -44.14 -39.36
CA ASP A 2 -4.25 -44.07 -39.16
C ASP A 2 -3.97 -42.96 -38.14
N SER A 3 -3.05 -43.25 -37.27
CA SER A 3 -2.37 -42.33 -36.36
C SER A 3 -1.68 -41.20 -37.13
N GLN A 4 -1.72 -39.98 -36.61
CA GLN A 4 -0.55 -39.09 -36.71
C GLN A 4 -0.38 -38.28 -35.44
N SER A 5 0.56 -38.71 -34.67
CA SER A 5 1.31 -38.05 -33.64
C SER A 5 2.09 -36.87 -34.25
N GLY A 6 1.86 -35.66 -33.73
CA GLY A 6 2.65 -34.47 -34.05
C GLY A 6 3.42 -34.03 -32.84
N ASP A 7 4.70 -34.40 -32.78
CA ASP A 7 5.67 -33.97 -31.79
C ASP A 7 5.91 -32.46 -31.90
N VAL A 8 5.58 -31.73 -30.82
CA VAL A 8 5.99 -30.33 -30.65
C VAL A 8 7.37 -30.29 -30.00
N ILE A 9 8.38 -30.02 -30.83
CA ILE A 9 9.76 -29.82 -30.42
C ILE A 9 9.86 -28.45 -29.71
N THR A 10 10.16 -28.47 -28.45
CA THR A 10 10.53 -27.29 -27.65
C THR A 10 12.01 -27.00 -27.91
N PRO A 11 12.43 -25.82 -28.36
CA PRO A 11 13.84 -25.48 -28.39
C PRO A 11 14.32 -25.08 -26.99
N GLU A 12 15.13 -25.94 -26.43
CA GLU A 12 15.94 -25.69 -25.24
C GLU A 12 16.97 -24.59 -25.54
N ARG A 13 16.77 -23.42 -24.98
CA ARG A 13 17.73 -22.31 -25.08
C ARG A 13 18.83 -22.52 -24.03
N THR A 14 19.90 -23.20 -24.40
CA THR A 14 21.13 -23.24 -23.62
C THR A 14 21.75 -21.86 -23.54
N VAL A 15 21.66 -21.25 -22.36
CA VAL A 15 22.41 -20.04 -22.03
C VAL A 15 23.82 -20.46 -21.69
N SER A 16 24.73 -20.29 -22.65
CA SER A 16 26.16 -20.44 -22.46
C SER A 16 26.66 -19.34 -21.52
N ALA A 17 27.04 -19.72 -20.31
CA ALA A 17 27.71 -18.83 -19.37
C ALA A 17 29.15 -18.57 -19.90
N ALA A 18 29.37 -17.36 -20.41
CA ALA A 18 30.73 -16.91 -20.74
C ALA A 18 31.51 -16.69 -19.45
N ALA A 19 32.63 -17.40 -19.35
CA ALA A 19 33.61 -17.25 -18.26
C ALA A 19 34.23 -15.82 -18.33
N PRO A 20 34.53 -15.18 -17.19
CA PRO A 20 35.23 -13.93 -17.16
C PRO A 20 36.70 -14.07 -17.67
N PRO A 21 37.21 -13.06 -18.37
CA PRO A 21 38.59 -13.12 -18.86
C PRO A 21 39.56 -13.13 -17.70
N SER A 22 40.51 -14.10 -17.77
CA SER A 22 41.65 -14.23 -16.87
C SER A 22 42.47 -12.93 -16.85
N ALA A 23 42.57 -12.30 -15.68
CA ALA A 23 43.42 -11.14 -15.49
C ALA A 23 44.89 -11.56 -15.66
N ALA A 24 45.56 -10.88 -16.59
CA ALA A 24 47.01 -11.02 -16.77
C ALA A 24 47.77 -10.58 -15.49
N PRO A 25 48.89 -11.21 -15.13
CA PRO A 25 49.64 -10.84 -13.95
C PRO A 25 50.25 -9.43 -14.14
N VAL A 26 49.85 -8.49 -13.32
CA VAL A 26 50.48 -7.18 -13.23
C VAL A 26 51.91 -7.37 -12.69
N ALA A 27 52.89 -7.06 -13.52
CA ALA A 27 54.31 -7.07 -13.14
C ALA A 27 54.55 -6.07 -12.04
N ARG A 28 55.03 -6.53 -10.90
CA ARG A 28 55.47 -5.72 -9.78
C ARG A 28 56.66 -4.88 -10.21
N PRO A 29 56.63 -3.53 -10.11
CA PRO A 29 57.82 -2.74 -10.35
C PRO A 29 58.87 -3.03 -9.23
N ALA A 30 60.13 -3.19 -9.66
CA ALA A 30 61.27 -3.41 -8.78
C ALA A 30 61.41 -2.24 -7.79
N PRO A 31 61.90 -2.53 -6.57
CA PRO A 31 62.11 -1.48 -5.59
C PRO A 31 63.25 -0.55 -6.03
N SER A 32 62.89 0.67 -6.38
CA SER A 32 63.86 1.75 -6.59
C SER A 32 64.59 2.00 -5.29
N SER A 33 65.91 1.94 -5.36
CA SER A 33 66.78 2.28 -4.25
C SER A 33 66.46 3.71 -3.76
N VAL A 34 65.84 3.80 -2.60
CA VAL A 34 65.59 5.08 -1.92
C VAL A 34 66.95 5.58 -1.42
N ALA A 35 67.47 6.59 -2.12
CA ALA A 35 68.61 7.36 -1.62
C ALA A 35 68.25 7.96 -0.26
N ALA A 36 69.09 7.77 0.73
CA ALA A 36 68.91 8.24 2.08
C ALA A 36 68.68 9.77 2.06
N ALA A 37 67.47 10.19 2.44
CA ALA A 37 67.19 11.61 2.66
C ALA A 37 68.05 12.14 3.78
N PRO A 38 68.59 13.35 3.66
CA PRO A 38 69.35 13.98 4.73
C PRO A 38 68.43 14.19 5.95
N LYS A 39 68.93 13.82 7.13
CA LYS A 39 68.22 14.05 8.39
C LYS A 39 67.86 15.57 8.50
N PRO A 40 66.61 15.92 8.76
CA PRO A 40 66.31 17.30 9.01
C PRO A 40 67.03 17.79 10.27
N SER A 41 67.89 18.74 10.10
CA SER A 41 68.48 19.47 11.20
C SER A 41 67.33 20.05 12.01
N GLY A 42 67.32 19.75 13.32
CA GLY A 42 66.27 20.24 14.23
C GLY A 42 66.25 21.73 14.31
N ALA A 43 65.63 22.40 13.36
CA ALA A 43 65.14 23.74 13.57
C ALA A 43 63.95 23.60 14.55
N ILE A 44 64.13 24.09 15.75
CA ILE A 44 63.11 24.37 16.72
C ILE A 44 62.12 25.27 16.01
N VAL A 45 61.00 24.70 15.55
CA VAL A 45 59.85 25.49 15.07
C VAL A 45 59.34 26.24 16.27
N GLU A 46 59.79 27.48 16.37
CA GLU A 46 59.28 28.44 17.34
C GLU A 46 57.78 28.55 17.08
N SER A 47 56.99 27.96 17.98
CA SER A 47 55.53 27.98 17.88
C SER A 47 55.08 29.43 17.94
N THR A 48 54.74 29.99 16.79
CA THR A 48 54.04 31.28 16.76
C THR A 48 52.76 31.11 17.61
N PRO A 49 52.57 32.02 18.60
CA PRO A 49 51.39 31.95 19.46
C PRO A 49 50.16 32.03 18.58
N ASP A 50 49.24 31.06 18.77
CA ASP A 50 48.01 31.01 18.06
C ASP A 50 47.25 32.35 18.09
N PRO A 51 46.73 32.83 16.97
CA PRO A 51 46.03 34.10 16.94
C PRO A 51 44.84 34.05 17.92
N PRO A 52 44.55 35.17 18.62
CA PRO A 52 43.50 35.20 19.63
C PRO A 52 42.18 34.77 19.05
N VAL A 53 41.63 33.68 19.62
CA VAL A 53 40.36 33.10 19.16
C VAL A 53 39.26 34.14 19.28
N ASN A 54 38.70 34.53 18.15
CA ASN A 54 37.58 35.48 18.11
C ASN A 54 36.34 34.84 18.76
N LYS A 55 36.06 35.23 19.99
CA LYS A 55 34.94 34.69 20.81
C LYS A 55 33.60 34.82 20.08
N MET A 56 33.39 35.89 19.32
CA MET A 56 32.16 36.11 18.56
C MET A 56 31.97 35.07 17.46
N ARG A 57 32.99 34.75 16.67
CA ARG A 57 32.96 33.69 15.67
C ARG A 57 32.64 32.34 16.29
N ARG A 58 33.23 32.04 17.45
CA ARG A 58 32.96 30.80 18.17
C ARG A 58 31.51 30.72 18.64
N HIS A 59 30.90 31.77 19.16
CA HIS A 59 29.51 31.80 19.55
C HIS A 59 28.58 31.63 18.34
N ILE A 60 28.86 32.25 17.21
CA ILE A 60 28.08 32.09 15.97
C ILE A 60 28.11 30.65 15.51
N VAL A 61 29.27 30.00 15.48
CA VAL A 61 29.41 28.60 15.08
C VAL A 61 28.62 27.69 16.02
N TRP A 62 28.75 27.86 17.34
CA TRP A 62 27.99 27.06 18.30
C TRP A 62 26.49 27.29 18.22
N ALA A 63 26.05 28.52 18.01
CA ALA A 63 24.64 28.85 17.82
C ALA A 63 24.08 28.21 16.53
N SER A 64 24.85 28.21 15.44
CA SER A 64 24.46 27.57 14.20
C SER A 64 24.33 26.04 14.33
N ILE A 65 25.28 25.41 15.01
CA ILE A 65 25.26 23.97 15.30
C ILE A 65 24.04 23.62 16.18
N ALA A 66 23.83 24.39 17.25
CA ALA A 66 22.69 24.17 18.14
C ALA A 66 21.36 24.34 17.41
N GLY A 67 21.22 25.41 16.61
CA GLY A 67 20.03 25.63 15.78
C GLY A 67 19.77 24.48 14.82
N PHE A 68 20.79 24.00 14.14
CA PHE A 68 20.68 22.84 13.24
C PHE A 68 20.24 21.57 13.99
N LEU A 69 20.88 21.26 15.11
CA LEU A 69 20.54 20.08 15.91
C LEU A 69 19.12 20.16 16.48
N ILE A 70 18.68 21.33 16.94
CA ILE A 70 17.31 21.55 17.42
C ILE A 70 16.31 21.31 16.27
N THR A 71 16.60 21.87 15.10
CA THR A 71 15.72 21.67 13.93
C THR A 71 15.63 20.19 13.55
N CYS A 72 16.75 19.50 13.47
CA CYS A 72 16.78 18.06 13.20
C CYS A 72 16.00 17.26 14.25
N PHE A 73 16.16 17.61 15.52
CA PHE A 73 15.46 16.96 16.63
C PHE A 73 13.93 17.19 16.57
N LEU A 74 13.50 18.42 16.29
CA LEU A 74 12.07 18.72 16.11
C LEU A 74 11.47 17.98 14.91
N MET A 75 12.21 17.90 13.79
CA MET A 75 11.79 17.10 12.63
C MET A 75 11.70 15.60 12.95
N PHE A 76 12.67 15.09 13.70
CA PHE A 76 12.66 13.71 14.20
C PHE A 76 11.45 13.44 15.11
N LEU A 77 11.21 14.30 16.10
CA LEU A 77 10.03 14.19 16.97
C LEU A 77 8.73 14.22 16.14
N ARG A 78 8.64 15.14 15.17
CA ARG A 78 7.46 15.22 14.30
C ARG A 78 7.24 13.94 13.48
N PHE A 79 8.30 13.21 13.13
CA PHE A 79 8.20 11.94 12.43
C PHE A 79 7.61 10.84 13.32
N PHE A 80 7.98 10.81 14.61
CA PHE A 80 7.49 9.80 15.57
C PHE A 80 6.18 10.15 16.25
N LEU A 81 5.80 11.43 16.29
CA LEU A 81 4.49 11.79 16.80
C LEU A 81 3.41 11.32 15.83
N PRO A 82 2.51 10.43 16.27
CA PRO A 82 1.41 10.02 15.42
C PRO A 82 0.61 11.27 15.04
N ARG A 83 0.43 11.50 13.76
CA ARG A 83 -0.59 12.44 13.31
C ARG A 83 -1.91 11.81 13.76
N ALA A 84 -2.62 12.48 14.65
CA ALA A 84 -4.01 12.20 14.89
C ALA A 84 -4.73 12.51 13.57
N ILE A 85 -4.77 11.53 12.69
CA ILE A 85 -5.62 11.56 11.51
C ILE A 85 -7.01 11.44 12.10
N PHE A 86 -7.87 12.39 11.84
CA PHE A 86 -9.30 12.23 12.06
C PHE A 86 -9.74 11.13 11.09
N GLU A 87 -9.64 9.89 11.54
CA GLU A 87 -10.23 8.79 10.79
C GLU A 87 -11.75 9.02 10.82
N PRO A 88 -12.41 9.03 9.65
CA PRO A 88 -13.86 9.12 9.63
C PRO A 88 -14.43 7.96 10.45
N SER A 89 -15.51 8.23 11.17
CA SER A 89 -16.19 7.20 11.94
C SER A 89 -16.50 6.00 11.04
N THR A 90 -16.15 4.82 11.50
CA THR A 90 -16.42 3.56 10.79
C THR A 90 -17.86 3.09 10.99
N VAL A 91 -18.55 3.67 11.97
CA VAL A 91 -19.97 3.47 12.25
C VAL A 91 -20.71 4.74 11.90
N PHE A 92 -21.67 4.66 10.98
CA PHE A 92 -22.43 5.80 10.49
C PHE A 92 -23.83 5.40 10.02
N LYS A 93 -24.74 6.37 9.97
CA LYS A 93 -26.11 6.19 9.51
C LYS A 93 -26.24 6.59 8.04
N ILE A 94 -26.98 5.79 7.27
CA ILE A 94 -27.17 6.01 5.83
C ILE A 94 -28.61 6.28 5.42
N GLY A 95 -29.51 6.52 6.36
CA GLY A 95 -30.94 6.80 6.11
C GLY A 95 -31.83 5.58 6.33
N PHE A 96 -33.02 5.60 5.75
CA PHE A 96 -34.02 4.57 5.95
C PHE A 96 -34.01 3.53 4.82
N PRO A 97 -34.44 2.28 5.07
CA PRO A 97 -34.57 1.27 4.01
C PRO A 97 -35.49 1.68 2.84
N SER A 98 -36.47 2.57 3.12
CA SER A 98 -37.38 3.12 2.11
C SER A 98 -36.71 4.10 1.14
N ASP A 99 -35.58 4.69 1.53
CA ASP A 99 -34.87 5.68 0.72
C ASP A 99 -34.13 5.05 -0.48
N TYR A 100 -34.04 3.72 -0.50
CA TYR A 100 -33.31 2.97 -1.51
C TYR A 100 -34.27 2.24 -2.46
N ALA A 101 -34.07 2.46 -3.76
CA ALA A 101 -34.69 1.68 -4.81
C ALA A 101 -34.05 0.31 -4.98
N LEU A 102 -34.69 -0.60 -5.71
CA LEU A 102 -34.09 -1.88 -6.11
C LEU A 102 -32.85 -1.64 -6.99
N GLY A 103 -31.79 -2.43 -6.75
CA GLY A 103 -30.52 -2.31 -7.45
C GLY A 103 -29.40 -1.78 -6.55
N VAL A 104 -28.40 -1.15 -7.18
CA VAL A 104 -27.21 -0.64 -6.51
C VAL A 104 -27.25 0.89 -6.42
N ASP A 105 -27.16 1.42 -5.23
CA ASP A 105 -27.01 2.85 -4.95
C ASP A 105 -25.55 3.18 -4.67
N THR A 106 -25.04 4.21 -5.36
CA THR A 106 -23.64 4.64 -5.28
C THR A 106 -23.42 5.92 -4.46
N LYS A 107 -24.49 6.48 -3.88
CA LYS A 107 -24.50 7.77 -3.16
C LYS A 107 -23.38 7.89 -2.13
N TRP A 108 -23.07 6.81 -1.41
CA TRP A 108 -22.13 6.81 -0.30
C TRP A 108 -20.71 6.37 -0.67
N GLN A 109 -20.45 6.11 -1.95
CA GLN A 109 -19.15 5.66 -2.44
C GLN A 109 -18.02 6.63 -2.10
N GLN A 110 -18.24 7.93 -2.32
CA GLN A 110 -17.21 8.97 -2.12
C GLN A 110 -16.92 9.20 -0.63
N GLN A 111 -17.96 9.18 0.19
CA GLN A 111 -17.84 9.54 1.61
C GLN A 111 -17.38 8.37 2.48
N TYR A 112 -17.95 7.19 2.28
CA TYR A 112 -17.73 6.03 3.15
C TYR A 112 -17.17 4.80 2.43
N ARG A 113 -16.93 4.89 1.12
CA ARG A 113 -16.44 3.79 0.29
C ARG A 113 -17.35 2.56 0.38
N ILE A 114 -18.64 2.77 0.26
CA ILE A 114 -19.66 1.73 0.25
C ILE A 114 -20.64 1.90 -0.90
N TRP A 115 -21.31 0.81 -1.26
CA TRP A 115 -22.50 0.79 -2.09
C TRP A 115 -23.61 0.08 -1.34
N VAL A 116 -24.84 0.55 -1.52
CA VAL A 116 -26.01 -0.09 -0.95
C VAL A 116 -26.70 -0.90 -2.04
N GLY A 117 -26.76 -2.22 -1.84
CA GLY A 117 -27.48 -3.14 -2.70
C GLY A 117 -28.85 -3.47 -2.09
N LYS A 118 -29.91 -3.35 -2.88
CA LYS A 118 -31.26 -3.73 -2.46
C LYS A 118 -31.88 -4.66 -3.49
N THR A 119 -32.32 -5.83 -3.02
CA THR A 119 -33.12 -6.79 -3.77
C THR A 119 -34.56 -6.78 -3.25
N SER A 120 -35.42 -7.66 -3.75
CA SER A 120 -36.83 -7.76 -3.30
C SER A 120 -36.99 -8.21 -1.85
N ASP A 121 -35.99 -8.89 -1.28
CA ASP A 121 -36.06 -9.57 0.01
C ASP A 121 -34.97 -9.10 1.01
N ARG A 122 -33.93 -8.46 0.51
CA ARG A 122 -32.79 -8.06 1.35
C ARG A 122 -32.16 -6.72 0.95
N LEU A 123 -31.61 -6.04 1.93
CA LEU A 123 -30.75 -4.88 1.76
C LEU A 123 -29.39 -5.16 2.41
N PHE A 124 -28.32 -4.93 1.69
CA PHE A 124 -26.95 -5.18 2.13
C PHE A 124 -26.03 -4.06 1.69
N VAL A 125 -24.87 -3.97 2.34
CA VAL A 125 -23.87 -2.95 2.05
C VAL A 125 -22.58 -3.60 1.59
N ILE A 126 -22.13 -3.26 0.39
CA ILE A 126 -20.88 -3.73 -0.20
C ILE A 126 -19.78 -2.73 0.16
N TYR A 127 -18.67 -3.22 0.71
CA TYR A 127 -17.50 -2.40 0.91
C TYR A 127 -16.76 -2.21 -0.43
N ALA A 128 -16.62 -0.95 -0.86
CA ALA A 128 -16.13 -0.57 -2.19
C ALA A 128 -14.64 -0.82 -2.37
N ARG A 129 -14.22 -2.07 -2.22
CA ARG A 129 -12.83 -2.50 -2.29
C ARG A 129 -12.68 -3.78 -3.09
N CYS A 130 -11.96 -3.69 -4.21
CA CYS A 130 -11.58 -4.85 -5.01
C CYS A 130 -10.69 -5.81 -4.22
N THR A 131 -11.06 -7.09 -4.19
CA THR A 131 -10.33 -8.12 -3.43
C THR A 131 -9.01 -8.56 -4.06
N HIS A 132 -8.68 -8.04 -5.27
CA HIS A 132 -7.37 -8.26 -5.86
C HIS A 132 -6.28 -7.44 -5.13
N LEU A 133 -6.27 -6.11 -5.25
CA LEU A 133 -5.27 -5.21 -4.66
C LEU A 133 -5.88 -3.94 -4.03
N GLY A 134 -7.18 -3.92 -3.74
CA GLY A 134 -7.80 -2.86 -2.95
C GLY A 134 -8.26 -1.61 -3.71
N CYS A 135 -8.21 -1.58 -5.04
CA CYS A 135 -8.79 -0.50 -5.83
C CYS A 135 -10.31 -0.40 -5.61
N THR A 136 -10.89 0.77 -5.85
CA THR A 136 -12.34 0.95 -5.85
C THR A 136 -12.88 0.64 -7.26
N PRO A 137 -13.72 -0.40 -7.43
CA PRO A 137 -14.40 -0.64 -8.71
C PRO A 137 -15.40 0.46 -9.05
N ASP A 138 -15.72 0.62 -10.34
CA ASP A 138 -16.78 1.49 -10.81
C ASP A 138 -18.07 0.70 -11.04
N TRP A 139 -19.21 1.23 -10.60
CA TRP A 139 -20.51 0.70 -10.95
C TRP A 139 -20.90 1.07 -12.37
N LYS A 140 -21.17 0.09 -13.21
CA LYS A 140 -21.63 0.26 -14.58
C LYS A 140 -23.12 -0.11 -14.66
N ALA A 141 -23.99 0.90 -14.44
CA ALA A 141 -25.44 0.67 -14.38
C ALA A 141 -26.01 0.07 -15.66
N SER A 142 -25.50 0.45 -16.84
CA SER A 142 -25.91 -0.11 -18.13
C SER A 142 -25.59 -1.59 -18.32
N GLU A 143 -24.59 -2.10 -17.59
CA GLU A 143 -24.12 -3.48 -17.67
C GLU A 143 -24.45 -4.28 -16.40
N ASN A 144 -25.10 -3.64 -15.42
CA ASN A 144 -25.45 -4.20 -14.11
C ASN A 144 -24.27 -4.92 -13.42
N LYS A 145 -23.09 -4.32 -13.48
CA LYS A 145 -21.86 -4.87 -12.89
C LYS A 145 -20.91 -3.82 -12.36
N PHE A 146 -20.05 -4.23 -11.43
CA PHE A 146 -18.87 -3.45 -11.04
C PHE A 146 -17.68 -3.85 -11.90
N LYS A 147 -16.90 -2.88 -12.33
CA LYS A 147 -15.66 -3.10 -13.07
C LYS A 147 -14.49 -2.37 -12.39
N CYS A 148 -13.48 -3.13 -12.00
CA CYS A 148 -12.28 -2.56 -11.40
C CYS A 148 -11.36 -1.99 -12.49
N PRO A 149 -11.03 -0.69 -12.44
CA PRO A 149 -10.22 -0.05 -13.49
C PRO A 149 -8.75 -0.47 -13.46
N CYS A 150 -8.26 -1.00 -12.31
CA CYS A 150 -6.84 -1.33 -12.15
C CYS A 150 -6.41 -2.53 -12.98
N HIS A 151 -7.12 -3.68 -12.86
CA HIS A 151 -6.74 -4.93 -13.53
C HIS A 151 -7.96 -5.68 -14.11
N GLY A 152 -9.09 -4.99 -14.26
CA GLY A 152 -10.23 -5.51 -14.99
C GLY A 152 -11.09 -6.54 -14.24
N SER A 153 -10.97 -6.69 -12.92
CA SER A 153 -11.88 -7.57 -12.15
C SER A 153 -13.32 -7.11 -12.29
N GLY A 154 -14.23 -8.06 -12.60
CA GLY A 154 -15.66 -7.83 -12.70
C GLY A 154 -16.42 -8.49 -11.56
N TYR A 155 -17.45 -7.79 -11.07
CA TYR A 155 -18.35 -8.26 -10.03
C TYR A 155 -19.79 -7.96 -10.45
N ASP A 156 -20.71 -8.83 -10.10
CA ASP A 156 -22.14 -8.59 -10.30
C ASP A 156 -22.70 -7.55 -9.33
N SER A 157 -24.00 -7.29 -9.40
CA SER A 157 -24.69 -6.34 -8.52
C SER A 157 -24.67 -6.71 -7.04
N GLU A 158 -24.40 -7.97 -6.71
CA GLU A 158 -24.24 -8.44 -5.33
C GLU A 158 -22.78 -8.42 -4.84
N GLY A 159 -21.85 -8.01 -5.68
CA GLY A 159 -20.43 -7.99 -5.37
C GLY A 159 -19.71 -9.32 -5.56
N ILE A 160 -20.35 -10.30 -6.23
CA ILE A 160 -19.76 -11.61 -6.52
C ILE A 160 -18.84 -11.48 -7.73
N ASN A 161 -17.60 -11.92 -7.59
CA ASN A 161 -16.63 -11.87 -8.69
C ASN A 161 -16.91 -12.96 -9.74
N PHE A 162 -16.90 -12.58 -11.00
CA PHE A 162 -17.07 -13.49 -12.13
C PHE A 162 -15.97 -13.37 -13.19
N GLU A 163 -15.15 -12.29 -13.11
CA GLU A 163 -14.15 -11.98 -14.13
C GLU A 163 -12.89 -11.38 -13.50
N GLY A 164 -11.74 -11.65 -14.10
CA GLY A 164 -10.46 -11.02 -13.76
C GLY A 164 -9.75 -11.65 -12.58
N PRO A 165 -8.68 -10.98 -12.06
CA PRO A 165 -7.76 -11.57 -11.09
C PRO A 165 -8.26 -11.56 -9.63
N ALA A 166 -9.43 -10.99 -9.34
CA ALA A 166 -9.97 -10.98 -7.98
C ALA A 166 -10.26 -12.40 -7.48
N PRO A 167 -9.71 -12.82 -6.33
CA PRO A 167 -9.82 -14.22 -5.87
C PRO A 167 -11.17 -14.57 -5.24
N ARG A 168 -11.97 -13.60 -4.83
CA ARG A 168 -13.22 -13.78 -4.10
C ARG A 168 -14.16 -12.57 -4.25
N PRO A 169 -15.43 -12.70 -3.83
CA PRO A 169 -16.38 -11.59 -3.75
C PRO A 169 -15.87 -10.40 -2.94
N MET A 170 -16.41 -9.22 -3.19
CA MET A 170 -16.20 -8.04 -2.36
C MET A 170 -16.82 -8.25 -0.97
N ASP A 171 -16.18 -7.65 0.04
CA ASP A 171 -16.65 -7.77 1.42
C ASP A 171 -17.99 -7.04 1.60
N ARG A 172 -18.85 -7.53 2.49
CA ARG A 172 -20.08 -6.84 2.92
C ARG A 172 -19.87 -6.26 4.32
N ALA A 173 -20.29 -5.01 4.52
CA ALA A 173 -20.24 -4.38 5.83
C ALA A 173 -21.43 -4.81 6.68
N HIS A 174 -21.24 -4.79 7.99
CA HIS A 174 -22.31 -5.05 8.95
C HIS A 174 -23.38 -3.96 8.88
N VAL A 175 -24.63 -4.39 8.90
CA VAL A 175 -25.80 -3.51 8.87
C VAL A 175 -26.79 -3.88 9.98
N GLU A 176 -27.35 -2.85 10.60
CA GLU A 176 -28.40 -2.99 11.60
C GLU A 176 -29.41 -1.83 11.47
N ILE A 177 -30.57 -1.98 12.05
CA ILE A 177 -31.56 -0.90 12.15
C ILE A 177 -31.54 -0.37 13.56
N ASP A 178 -31.35 0.93 13.71
CA ASP A 178 -31.43 1.61 15.02
C ASP A 178 -32.87 1.74 15.51
N PRO A 179 -33.08 2.16 16.77
CA PRO A 179 -34.42 2.38 17.32
C PRO A 179 -35.26 3.42 16.56
N GLU A 180 -34.60 4.34 15.83
CA GLU A 180 -35.24 5.34 14.99
C GLU A 180 -35.63 4.81 13.61
N GLY A 181 -35.28 3.57 13.27
CA GLY A 181 -35.55 2.92 11.99
C GLY A 181 -34.53 3.23 10.89
N GLN A 182 -33.41 3.87 11.24
CA GLN A 182 -32.35 4.18 10.28
C GLN A 182 -31.35 3.00 10.16
N ILE A 183 -30.78 2.86 8.99
CA ILE A 183 -29.72 1.88 8.73
C ILE A 183 -28.40 2.40 9.30
N VAL A 184 -27.83 1.65 10.22
CA VAL A 184 -26.48 1.85 10.75
C VAL A 184 -25.55 0.87 10.07
N VAL A 185 -24.44 1.36 9.57
CA VAL A 185 -23.39 0.57 8.91
C VAL A 185 -22.12 0.61 9.73
N ASP A 186 -21.52 -0.56 9.97
CA ASP A 186 -20.20 -0.66 10.59
C ASP A 186 -19.20 -1.30 9.62
N THR A 187 -18.30 -0.50 9.10
CA THR A 187 -17.25 -0.94 8.18
C THR A 187 -16.05 -1.61 8.85
N ASN A 188 -15.97 -1.65 10.20
CA ASN A 188 -15.00 -2.47 10.91
C ASN A 188 -15.38 -3.95 10.95
N ARG A 189 -16.68 -4.25 10.81
CA ARG A 189 -17.20 -5.61 10.80
C ARG A 189 -17.56 -5.99 9.38
N LEU A 190 -16.65 -6.74 8.73
CA LEU A 190 -16.82 -7.17 7.35
C LEU A 190 -17.10 -8.67 7.28
N PHE A 191 -18.11 -9.02 6.50
CA PHE A 191 -18.44 -10.39 6.13
C PHE A 191 -17.71 -10.76 4.85
N ARG A 192 -17.20 -11.98 4.79
CA ARG A 192 -16.38 -12.48 3.69
C ARG A 192 -16.92 -13.77 3.13
N TRP A 193 -16.61 -14.00 1.88
CA TRP A 193 -16.87 -15.27 1.25
C TRP A 193 -15.64 -15.75 0.48
N PRO A 194 -14.65 -16.35 1.14
CA PRO A 194 -13.50 -16.94 0.48
C PRO A 194 -13.90 -18.15 -0.36
N LYS A 195 -13.18 -18.41 -1.43
CA LYS A 195 -13.43 -19.57 -2.29
C LYS A 195 -13.20 -20.87 -1.50
N GLY A 196 -14.24 -21.72 -1.45
CA GLY A 196 -14.18 -22.99 -0.74
C GLY A 196 -14.42 -22.92 0.77
N ASP A 197 -14.76 -21.75 1.28
CA ASP A 197 -15.09 -21.52 2.68
C ASP A 197 -16.56 -21.13 2.85
N ARG A 198 -16.99 -20.95 4.12
CA ARG A 198 -18.37 -20.59 4.46
C ARG A 198 -18.75 -19.23 3.84
N ASN A 199 -19.95 -19.17 3.27
CA ASN A 199 -20.57 -17.92 2.84
C ASN A 199 -21.10 -17.16 4.04
N GLU A 200 -20.36 -16.13 4.51
CA GLU A 200 -20.81 -15.28 5.61
C GLU A 200 -21.89 -14.25 5.19
N PHE A 201 -22.19 -14.11 3.89
CA PHE A 201 -23.21 -13.17 3.40
C PHE A 201 -24.63 -13.58 3.77
N GLU A 202 -24.83 -14.85 4.12
CA GLU A 202 -26.12 -15.39 4.55
C GLU A 202 -26.35 -15.25 6.07
N ASP A 203 -25.41 -14.71 6.83
CA ASP A 203 -25.49 -14.55 8.28
C ASP A 203 -26.34 -13.33 8.67
N LYS A 204 -27.66 -13.44 8.53
CA LYS A 204 -28.62 -12.38 8.93
C LYS A 204 -28.48 -12.01 10.40
N ASP A 205 -28.39 -12.99 11.28
CA ASP A 205 -28.31 -12.78 12.73
C ASP A 205 -27.06 -11.98 13.15
N ARG A 206 -26.02 -12.03 12.32
CA ARG A 206 -24.80 -11.25 12.53
C ARG A 206 -24.83 -9.89 11.81
N GLY A 207 -25.90 -9.59 11.07
CA GLY A 207 -26.09 -8.33 10.36
C GLY A 207 -25.36 -8.25 9.01
N ALA A 208 -25.26 -9.36 8.28
CA ALA A 208 -24.72 -9.35 6.91
C ALA A 208 -25.69 -8.69 5.89
N TYR A 209 -26.97 -8.69 6.20
CA TYR A 209 -28.03 -8.01 5.45
C TYR A 209 -29.27 -7.77 6.32
N LEU A 210 -30.13 -6.86 5.88
CA LEU A 210 -31.47 -6.61 6.45
C LEU A 210 -32.53 -7.24 5.57
N SER A 211 -33.53 -7.86 6.18
CA SER A 211 -34.77 -8.25 5.46
C SER A 211 -35.64 -7.02 5.27
N VAL A 212 -36.09 -6.77 4.06
CA VAL A 212 -36.91 -5.60 3.66
C VAL A 212 -38.14 -6.04 2.92
#